data_8f14fa06a1dde2200553e00b5f4d3e77
#
_entry.id   8f14fa06a1dde2200553e00b5f4d3e77
#
_cell.length_a   1.000
_cell.length_b   1.000
_cell.length_c   1.000
_cell.angle_alpha   90.00
_cell.angle_beta   90.00
_cell.angle_gamma   90.00
#
_symmetry.space_group_name_H-M   'P 1'
#
loop_
_entity.id
_entity.type
_entity.pdbx_description
1 polymer ?
#
loop_
_entity_poly.entity_id
_entity_poly.type
_entity_poly.pdbx_seq_one_letter_code
_entity_poly.pdbx_strand_id
1 'polypeptide(L)'
;MLSLDGIDGKVPTIRYRHAGAEHTLACEFIAGCDGFHGVCREAFPPGALTTFDRVFPFGWLGILSESPPIAEMTYVNHAHGFALCSRRSPRVSRLYVQVAADEDAEQWPDQRFWDELRVRLGEGAGELVTGRIVQKGVTPVRSFVAAPMRHGRLFLAGDAAHIVPPTGAKGLNLAVADVRVLARAFSEFFRTGRTDRLDRYSDTCLRRVWKTVRYSTYMTNLLHRFETHSPFERQLQQAELAYVAGSSIGQAMIAENYVGLPFADD
;
A
#
# COMPACT_ATOMS: atom_id res chain seq x y z
N MET A 1 -2.12 19.74 -10.99
CA MET A 1 -0.75 20.27 -11.15
C MET A 1 -0.30 19.97 -12.58
N LEU A 2 0.50 20.85 -13.23
CA LEU A 2 0.95 20.70 -14.61
C LEU A 2 2.45 20.40 -14.70
N SER A 3 3.28 21.17 -13.99
CA SER A 3 4.73 20.95 -13.93
C SER A 3 5.35 21.57 -12.69
N LEU A 4 6.60 21.19 -12.44
CA LEU A 4 7.48 21.73 -11.41
C LEU A 4 8.74 22.23 -12.09
N ASP A 5 9.24 23.38 -11.66
CA ASP A 5 10.47 23.98 -12.20
C ASP A 5 11.37 24.48 -11.06
N GLY A 6 12.70 24.47 -11.27
CA GLY A 6 13.67 25.07 -10.34
C GLY A 6 13.82 24.34 -9.01
N ILE A 7 13.56 23.04 -8.94
CA ILE A 7 13.65 22.23 -7.70
C ILE A 7 15.07 22.20 -7.09
N ASP A 8 16.10 22.40 -7.89
CA ASP A 8 17.49 22.52 -7.46
C ASP A 8 17.87 23.95 -7.02
N GLY A 9 17.02 24.91 -7.35
CA GLY A 9 17.21 26.32 -7.04
C GLY A 9 16.74 26.70 -5.64
N LYS A 10 16.83 28.00 -5.32
CA LYS A 10 16.39 28.55 -4.05
C LYS A 10 14.86 28.70 -3.97
N VAL A 11 14.19 28.88 -5.10
CA VAL A 11 12.76 29.18 -5.18
C VAL A 11 12.14 28.30 -6.27
N PRO A 12 11.75 27.07 -5.95
CA PRO A 12 11.03 26.23 -6.88
C PRO A 12 9.64 26.81 -7.19
N THR A 13 9.11 26.45 -8.35
CA THR A 13 7.78 26.90 -8.79
C THR A 13 6.90 25.73 -9.20
N ILE A 14 5.61 25.87 -8.95
CA ILE A 14 4.56 24.93 -9.34
C ILE A 14 3.66 25.61 -10.35
N ARG A 15 3.47 25.02 -11.53
CA ARG A 15 2.41 25.41 -12.45
C ARG A 15 1.20 24.52 -12.26
N TYR A 16 0.05 25.12 -12.15
CA TYR A 16 -1.22 24.40 -11.95
C TYR A 16 -2.37 25.11 -12.66
N ARG A 17 -3.46 24.36 -12.90
CA ARG A 17 -4.68 24.90 -13.49
C ARG A 17 -5.75 24.97 -12.41
N HIS A 18 -6.41 26.12 -12.30
CA HIS A 18 -7.54 26.35 -11.42
C HIS A 18 -8.58 27.22 -12.13
N ALA A 19 -9.86 26.82 -12.07
CA ALA A 19 -10.97 27.51 -12.72
C ALA A 19 -10.73 27.85 -14.21
N GLY A 20 -10.06 26.95 -14.94
CA GLY A 20 -9.75 27.11 -16.38
C GLY A 20 -8.51 27.94 -16.69
N ALA A 21 -7.94 28.66 -15.73
CA ALA A 21 -6.72 29.47 -15.89
C ALA A 21 -5.47 28.76 -15.36
N GLU A 22 -4.32 29.05 -15.96
CA GLU A 22 -3.02 28.58 -15.48
C GLU A 22 -2.41 29.58 -14.51
N HIS A 23 -1.84 29.07 -13.46
CA HIS A 23 -1.21 29.82 -12.39
C HIS A 23 0.19 29.29 -12.10
N THR A 24 1.07 30.15 -11.62
CA THR A 24 2.39 29.79 -11.10
C THR A 24 2.50 30.19 -9.65
N LEU A 25 2.95 29.28 -8.81
CA LEU A 25 3.20 29.47 -7.39
C LEU A 25 4.68 29.28 -7.11
N ALA A 26 5.34 30.32 -6.62
CA ALA A 26 6.68 30.22 -6.06
C ALA A 26 6.62 29.76 -4.61
N CYS A 27 7.50 28.86 -4.21
CA CYS A 27 7.50 28.28 -2.86
C CYS A 27 8.92 28.01 -2.35
N GLU A 28 9.05 27.74 -1.08
CA GLU A 28 10.30 27.38 -0.42
C GLU A 28 10.65 25.91 -0.64
N PHE A 29 9.64 25.04 -0.53
CA PHE A 29 9.73 23.60 -0.72
C PHE A 29 8.47 23.06 -1.41
N ILE A 30 8.60 21.89 -2.03
CA ILE A 30 7.48 21.15 -2.61
C ILE A 30 7.36 19.80 -1.91
N ALA A 31 6.18 19.52 -1.36
CA ALA A 31 5.81 18.21 -0.86
C ALA A 31 4.96 17.47 -1.91
N GLY A 32 5.54 16.52 -2.61
CA GLY A 32 4.89 15.68 -3.61
C GLY A 32 4.06 14.57 -2.92
N CYS A 33 2.80 14.90 -2.64
CA CYS A 33 1.79 13.98 -2.08
C CYS A 33 0.71 13.69 -3.13
N ASP A 34 1.09 13.63 -4.41
CA ASP A 34 0.21 13.60 -5.58
C ASP A 34 -0.08 12.18 -6.09
N GLY A 35 0.26 11.17 -5.28
CA GLY A 35 -0.05 9.77 -5.55
C GLY A 35 0.85 9.14 -6.60
N PHE A 36 0.55 7.89 -6.96
CA PHE A 36 1.40 7.11 -7.87
C PHE A 36 1.49 7.69 -9.28
N HIS A 37 0.41 8.30 -9.76
CA HIS A 37 0.33 8.91 -11.10
C HIS A 37 0.55 10.43 -11.09
N GLY A 38 1.08 10.96 -9.99
CA GLY A 38 1.42 12.38 -9.88
C GLY A 38 2.67 12.76 -10.66
N VAL A 39 2.84 14.06 -10.91
CA VAL A 39 3.95 14.61 -11.71
C VAL A 39 5.22 14.87 -10.88
N CYS A 40 5.14 14.85 -9.54
CA CYS A 40 6.28 15.19 -8.69
C CYS A 40 7.45 14.23 -8.88
N ARG A 41 7.20 12.95 -9.03
CA ARG A 41 8.26 11.96 -9.26
C ARG A 41 8.96 12.15 -10.61
N GLU A 42 8.21 12.57 -11.64
CA GLU A 42 8.74 12.82 -12.98
C GLU A 42 9.62 14.07 -13.05
N ALA A 43 9.49 14.98 -12.06
CA ALA A 43 10.31 16.19 -11.97
C ALA A 43 11.75 15.94 -11.48
N PHE A 44 12.06 14.71 -11.01
CA PHE A 44 13.45 14.37 -10.70
C PHE A 44 14.32 14.34 -11.96
N PRO A 45 15.54 14.88 -11.93
CA PRO A 45 16.42 14.83 -13.07
C PRO A 45 16.73 13.39 -13.51
N PRO A 46 17.00 13.16 -14.79
CA PRO A 46 17.42 11.84 -15.28
C PRO A 46 18.60 11.29 -14.47
N GLY A 47 18.43 10.05 -13.98
CA GLY A 47 19.46 9.38 -13.17
C GLY A 47 19.50 9.76 -11.69
N ALA A 48 18.74 10.75 -11.24
CA ALA A 48 18.66 11.14 -9.83
C ALA A 48 17.72 10.25 -9.00
N LEU A 49 16.91 9.41 -9.66
CA LEU A 49 15.92 8.54 -9.01
C LEU A 49 16.11 7.11 -9.48
N THR A 50 16.19 6.19 -8.54
CA THR A 50 16.08 4.74 -8.79
C THR A 50 14.70 4.26 -8.38
N THR A 51 14.06 3.46 -9.21
CA THR A 51 12.76 2.85 -8.90
C THR A 51 12.92 1.34 -8.74
N PHE A 52 12.30 0.81 -7.69
CA PHE A 52 12.17 -0.62 -7.43
C PHE A 52 10.70 -0.97 -7.60
N ASP A 53 10.39 -1.82 -8.57
CA ASP A 53 9.01 -2.13 -8.95
C ASP A 53 8.81 -3.62 -9.08
N ARG A 54 7.74 -4.13 -8.46
CA ARG A 54 7.29 -5.50 -8.57
C ARG A 54 5.78 -5.54 -8.72
N VAL A 55 5.31 -5.93 -9.90
CA VAL A 55 3.91 -6.24 -10.14
C VAL A 55 3.69 -7.72 -9.85
N PHE A 56 2.68 -8.05 -9.06
CA PHE A 56 2.30 -9.43 -8.80
C PHE A 56 1.36 -9.93 -9.91
N PRO A 57 1.38 -11.25 -10.25
CA PRO A 57 0.60 -11.79 -11.37
C PRO A 57 -0.89 -11.98 -11.01
N PHE A 58 -1.39 -11.23 -10.06
CA PHE A 58 -2.79 -11.28 -9.62
C PHE A 58 -3.26 -9.92 -9.12
N GLY A 59 -4.58 -9.78 -9.08
CA GLY A 59 -5.29 -8.67 -8.46
C GLY A 59 -6.23 -9.14 -7.35
N TRP A 60 -6.82 -8.18 -6.67
CA TRP A 60 -7.89 -8.38 -5.69
C TRP A 60 -9.20 -7.87 -6.28
N LEU A 61 -10.12 -8.76 -6.57
CA LEU A 61 -11.51 -8.40 -6.78
C LEU A 61 -12.12 -8.09 -5.41
N GLY A 62 -12.38 -6.82 -5.18
CA GLY A 62 -12.91 -6.32 -3.93
C GLY A 62 -14.34 -5.84 -4.06
N ILE A 63 -15.16 -6.15 -3.05
CA ILE A 63 -16.51 -5.60 -2.93
C ILE A 63 -16.67 -4.84 -1.61
N LEU A 64 -17.53 -3.83 -1.63
CA LEU A 64 -18.12 -3.24 -0.44
C LEU A 64 -19.58 -3.65 -0.41
N SER A 65 -20.01 -4.32 0.65
CA SER A 65 -21.35 -4.88 0.76
C SER A 65 -22.08 -4.37 2.00
N GLU A 66 -23.37 -4.10 1.86
CA GLU A 66 -24.30 -3.86 2.98
C GLU A 66 -24.64 -5.20 3.65
N SER A 67 -23.65 -5.79 4.27
CA SER A 67 -23.76 -7.04 5.05
C SER A 67 -22.98 -6.91 6.36
N PRO A 68 -23.46 -7.52 7.46
CA PRO A 68 -22.68 -7.56 8.69
C PRO A 68 -21.36 -8.32 8.43
N PRO A 69 -20.25 -7.89 9.05
CA PRO A 69 -19.00 -8.62 8.96
C PRO A 69 -19.08 -9.95 9.72
N ILE A 70 -18.29 -10.92 9.31
CA ILE A 70 -17.91 -12.03 10.18
C ILE A 70 -17.14 -11.46 11.38
N ALA A 71 -17.16 -12.18 12.52
CA ALA A 71 -16.70 -11.64 13.80
C ALA A 71 -15.29 -11.06 13.76
N GLU A 72 -14.36 -11.78 13.13
CA GLU A 72 -12.95 -11.41 13.07
C GLU A 72 -12.50 -11.02 11.66
N MET A 73 -11.46 -10.20 11.57
CA MET A 73 -10.78 -9.98 10.30
C MET A 73 -10.08 -11.28 9.88
N THR A 74 -10.51 -11.85 8.76
CA THR A 74 -10.10 -13.17 8.33
C THR A 74 -9.30 -13.12 7.03
N TYR A 75 -8.07 -13.65 7.06
CA TYR A 75 -7.23 -13.91 5.90
C TYR A 75 -7.26 -15.39 5.59
N VAL A 76 -7.43 -15.74 4.32
CA VAL A 76 -7.52 -17.12 3.87
C VAL A 76 -6.50 -17.41 2.78
N ASN A 77 -5.73 -18.49 2.95
CA ASN A 77 -5.00 -19.14 1.86
C ASN A 77 -5.81 -20.37 1.42
N HIS A 78 -6.19 -20.43 0.15
CA HIS A 78 -6.99 -21.53 -0.40
C HIS A 78 -6.47 -21.96 -1.77
N ALA A 79 -6.83 -23.16 -2.22
CA ALA A 79 -6.44 -23.68 -3.53
C ALA A 79 -6.95 -22.80 -4.71
N HIS A 80 -8.07 -22.09 -4.52
CA HIS A 80 -8.58 -21.11 -5.48
C HIS A 80 -7.94 -19.71 -5.32
N GLY A 81 -7.01 -19.54 -4.39
CA GLY A 81 -6.32 -18.27 -4.12
C GLY A 81 -6.77 -17.61 -2.82
N PHE A 82 -6.21 -16.45 -2.54
CA PHE A 82 -6.43 -15.68 -1.34
C PHE A 82 -7.87 -15.15 -1.21
N ALA A 83 -8.34 -15.03 0.04
CA ALA A 83 -9.52 -14.22 0.37
C ALA A 83 -9.28 -13.41 1.64
N LEU A 84 -10.01 -12.30 1.77
CA LEU A 84 -9.99 -11.43 2.95
C LEU A 84 -11.39 -10.95 3.27
N CYS A 85 -11.79 -11.11 4.52
CA CYS A 85 -12.99 -10.51 5.08
C CYS A 85 -12.60 -9.45 6.12
N SER A 86 -13.08 -8.23 5.94
CA SER A 86 -12.79 -7.13 6.86
C SER A 86 -14.02 -6.27 7.14
N ARG A 87 -14.11 -5.83 8.39
CA ARG A 87 -15.18 -4.95 8.87
C ARG A 87 -14.95 -3.51 8.44
N ARG A 88 -16.00 -2.83 7.97
CA ARG A 88 -16.03 -1.37 7.80
C ARG A 88 -16.94 -0.70 8.81
N SER A 89 -18.06 -1.34 9.12
CA SER A 89 -19.00 -0.94 10.17
C SER A 89 -19.76 -2.17 10.66
N PRO A 90 -20.68 -2.06 11.66
CA PRO A 90 -21.53 -3.18 12.05
C PRO A 90 -22.44 -3.72 10.94
N ARG A 91 -22.63 -2.96 9.84
CA ARG A 91 -23.54 -3.31 8.73
C ARG A 91 -22.85 -3.32 7.36
N VAL A 92 -21.55 -3.05 7.31
CA VAL A 92 -20.82 -2.97 6.04
C VAL A 92 -19.53 -3.75 6.13
N SER A 93 -19.36 -4.67 5.19
CA SER A 93 -18.17 -5.49 5.01
C SER A 93 -17.39 -5.10 3.76
N ARG A 94 -16.07 -5.16 3.85
CA ARG A 94 -15.17 -5.11 2.71
C ARG A 94 -14.56 -6.48 2.52
N LEU A 95 -14.82 -7.10 1.38
CA LEU A 95 -14.47 -8.48 1.08
C LEU A 95 -13.63 -8.52 -0.20
N TYR A 96 -12.68 -9.46 -0.25
CA TYR A 96 -11.78 -9.60 -1.38
C TYR A 96 -11.55 -11.06 -1.73
N VAL A 97 -11.40 -11.34 -3.01
CA VAL A 97 -10.91 -12.60 -3.55
C VAL A 97 -9.79 -12.34 -4.54
N GLN A 98 -8.77 -13.18 -4.53
CA GLN A 98 -7.70 -13.15 -5.53
C GLN A 98 -8.26 -13.53 -6.90
N VAL A 99 -7.88 -12.77 -7.92
CA VAL A 99 -8.21 -12.99 -9.33
C VAL A 99 -6.98 -12.74 -10.19
N ALA A 100 -7.03 -12.98 -11.50
CA ALA A 100 -6.00 -12.57 -12.43
C ALA A 100 -5.79 -11.04 -12.37
N ALA A 101 -4.59 -10.55 -12.69
CA ALA A 101 -4.28 -9.12 -12.56
C ALA A 101 -5.08 -8.25 -13.55
N ASP A 102 -5.47 -8.81 -14.68
CA ASP A 102 -6.23 -8.20 -15.77
C ASP A 102 -7.72 -8.59 -15.77
N GLU A 103 -8.21 -9.20 -14.69
CA GLU A 103 -9.61 -9.61 -14.54
C GLU A 103 -10.56 -8.41 -14.62
N ASP A 104 -11.66 -8.59 -15.33
CA ASP A 104 -12.72 -7.58 -15.44
C ASP A 104 -13.79 -7.80 -14.37
N ALA A 105 -13.95 -6.83 -13.46
CA ALA A 105 -14.94 -6.90 -12.39
C ALA A 105 -16.40 -6.99 -12.90
N GLU A 106 -16.68 -6.45 -14.08
CA GLU A 106 -18.02 -6.49 -14.67
C GLU A 106 -18.42 -7.90 -15.12
N GLN A 107 -17.42 -8.77 -15.37
CA GLN A 107 -17.66 -10.17 -15.74
C GLN A 107 -17.89 -11.09 -14.51
N TRP A 108 -17.93 -10.50 -13.32
CA TRP A 108 -18.25 -11.21 -12.09
C TRP A 108 -19.65 -10.87 -11.61
N PRO A 109 -20.68 -11.66 -11.92
CA PRO A 109 -21.99 -11.53 -11.28
C PRO A 109 -21.84 -11.61 -9.76
N ASP A 110 -22.64 -10.87 -9.02
CA ASP A 110 -22.57 -10.81 -7.56
C ASP A 110 -22.64 -12.20 -6.93
N GLN A 111 -23.49 -13.08 -7.47
CA GLN A 111 -23.62 -14.47 -7.00
C GLN A 111 -22.30 -15.25 -7.13
N ARG A 112 -21.57 -15.09 -8.26
CA ARG A 112 -20.27 -15.73 -8.48
C ARG A 112 -19.25 -15.31 -7.42
N PHE A 113 -19.23 -14.02 -7.04
CA PHE A 113 -18.36 -13.52 -6.00
C PHE A 113 -18.67 -14.19 -4.64
N TRP A 114 -19.96 -14.25 -4.27
CA TRP A 114 -20.38 -14.87 -3.01
C TRP A 114 -20.08 -16.36 -2.95
N ASP A 115 -20.31 -17.07 -4.05
CA ASP A 115 -20.05 -18.51 -4.12
C ASP A 115 -18.55 -18.80 -4.02
N GLU A 116 -17.72 -18.03 -4.73
CA GLU A 116 -16.27 -18.17 -4.68
C GLU A 116 -15.72 -17.80 -3.28
N LEU A 117 -16.26 -16.79 -2.64
CA LEU A 117 -15.88 -16.44 -1.28
C LEU A 117 -16.24 -17.54 -0.28
N ARG A 118 -17.43 -18.16 -0.40
CA ARG A 118 -17.83 -19.30 0.44
C ARG A 118 -16.89 -20.50 0.28
N VAL A 119 -16.54 -20.82 -0.96
CA VAL A 119 -15.58 -21.90 -1.25
C VAL A 119 -14.26 -21.64 -0.53
N ARG A 120 -13.73 -20.42 -0.60
CA ARG A 120 -12.44 -20.08 0.03
C ARG A 120 -12.51 -20.05 1.56
N LEU A 121 -13.63 -19.62 2.12
CA LEU A 121 -13.83 -19.60 3.57
C LEU A 121 -14.00 -21.01 4.17
N GLY A 122 -14.45 -21.99 3.38
CA GLY A 122 -14.69 -23.34 3.86
C GLY A 122 -15.67 -23.39 5.05
N GLU A 123 -15.27 -24.00 6.16
CA GLU A 123 -16.08 -24.08 7.37
C GLU A 123 -16.46 -22.69 7.96
N GLY A 124 -15.57 -21.68 7.79
CA GLY A 124 -15.83 -20.30 8.18
C GLY A 124 -16.94 -19.60 7.40
N ALA A 125 -17.42 -20.21 6.29
CA ALA A 125 -18.50 -19.65 5.49
C ALA A 125 -19.87 -19.61 6.20
N GLY A 126 -20.05 -20.37 7.28
CA GLY A 126 -21.30 -20.41 8.04
C GLY A 126 -21.70 -19.06 8.66
N GLU A 127 -20.73 -18.19 8.92
CA GLU A 127 -20.97 -16.83 9.45
C GLU A 127 -21.18 -15.78 8.35
N LEU A 128 -21.00 -16.14 7.07
CA LEU A 128 -21.06 -15.20 5.96
C LEU A 128 -22.51 -14.86 5.59
N VAL A 129 -22.89 -13.63 5.90
CA VAL A 129 -24.17 -13.05 5.47
C VAL A 129 -23.95 -12.26 4.18
N THR A 130 -24.69 -12.58 3.13
CA THR A 130 -24.67 -11.83 1.87
C THR A 130 -25.53 -10.57 1.97
N GLY A 131 -25.16 -9.53 1.20
CA GLY A 131 -25.90 -8.29 1.17
C GLY A 131 -25.73 -7.60 -0.19
N ARG A 132 -26.38 -6.46 -0.36
CA ARG A 132 -26.28 -5.65 -1.56
C ARG A 132 -24.83 -5.17 -1.75
N ILE A 133 -24.25 -5.43 -2.92
CA ILE A 133 -22.92 -4.92 -3.27
C ILE A 133 -23.10 -3.46 -3.73
N VAL A 134 -22.42 -2.54 -3.05
CA VAL A 134 -22.48 -1.09 -3.35
C VAL A 134 -21.25 -0.59 -4.10
N GLN A 135 -20.17 -1.36 -4.10
CA GLN A 135 -18.95 -1.09 -4.86
C GLN A 135 -18.28 -2.42 -5.21
N LYS A 136 -17.77 -2.51 -6.43
CA LYS A 136 -16.98 -3.65 -6.93
C LYS A 136 -15.86 -3.13 -7.82
N GLY A 137 -14.69 -3.79 -7.78
CA GLY A 137 -13.58 -3.45 -8.64
C GLY A 137 -12.36 -4.33 -8.39
N VAL A 138 -11.48 -4.43 -9.38
CA VAL A 138 -10.20 -5.13 -9.28
C VAL A 138 -9.10 -4.12 -8.98
N THR A 139 -8.25 -4.47 -8.01
CA THR A 139 -7.06 -3.71 -7.67
C THR A 139 -5.83 -4.58 -7.94
N PRO A 140 -4.97 -4.22 -8.89
CA PRO A 140 -3.70 -4.91 -9.11
C PRO A 140 -2.83 -4.84 -7.85
N VAL A 141 -2.13 -5.93 -7.55
CA VAL A 141 -1.20 -5.97 -6.40
C VAL A 141 0.20 -5.59 -6.89
N ARG A 142 0.77 -4.57 -6.25
CA ARG A 142 2.06 -4.01 -6.62
C ARG A 142 2.86 -3.62 -5.40
N SER A 143 4.18 -3.70 -5.52
CA SER A 143 5.15 -3.07 -4.63
C SER A 143 6.01 -2.13 -5.45
N PHE A 144 6.15 -0.90 -4.97
CA PHE A 144 6.94 0.13 -5.65
C PHE A 144 7.67 0.99 -4.61
N VAL A 145 8.95 1.33 -4.89
CA VAL A 145 9.73 2.28 -4.08
C VAL A 145 10.54 3.16 -5.01
N ALA A 146 10.48 4.47 -4.82
CA ALA A 146 11.32 5.46 -5.43
C ALA A 146 12.40 5.93 -4.42
N ALA A 147 13.65 5.91 -4.79
CA ALA A 147 14.77 6.32 -3.95
C ALA A 147 15.79 7.14 -4.76
N PRO A 148 16.23 8.28 -4.22
CA PRO A 148 15.86 8.89 -2.94
C PRO A 148 14.44 9.49 -2.95
N MET A 149 13.86 9.74 -1.78
CA MET A 149 12.56 10.39 -1.64
C MET A 149 12.67 11.93 -1.61
N ARG A 150 13.85 12.47 -1.85
CA ARG A 150 14.14 13.91 -1.93
C ARG A 150 15.12 14.21 -3.04
N HIS A 151 14.87 15.29 -3.77
CA HIS A 151 15.84 15.92 -4.66
C HIS A 151 15.71 17.46 -4.56
N GLY A 152 16.82 18.11 -4.23
CA GLY A 152 16.80 19.56 -4.01
C GLY A 152 15.73 19.98 -2.96
N ARG A 153 14.76 20.75 -3.41
CA ARG A 153 13.63 21.26 -2.62
C ARG A 153 12.33 20.48 -2.81
N LEU A 154 12.36 19.38 -3.57
CA LEU A 154 11.24 18.48 -3.77
C LEU A 154 11.37 17.24 -2.88
N PHE A 155 10.29 16.92 -2.17
CA PHE A 155 10.14 15.76 -1.28
C PHE A 155 8.96 14.90 -1.76
N LEU A 156 9.14 13.60 -1.87
CA LEU A 156 8.05 12.65 -2.18
C LEU A 156 7.53 12.03 -0.88
N ALA A 157 6.23 11.88 -0.75
CA ALA A 157 5.60 11.21 0.39
C ALA A 157 4.40 10.35 -0.06
N GLY A 158 4.16 9.25 0.66
CA GLY A 158 3.08 8.33 0.36
C GLY A 158 3.23 7.67 -1.01
N ASP A 159 2.12 7.46 -1.71
CA ASP A 159 2.08 6.74 -2.99
C ASP A 159 2.91 7.40 -4.11
N ALA A 160 3.27 8.68 -3.96
CA ALA A 160 4.24 9.33 -4.84
C ALA A 160 5.65 8.71 -4.73
N ALA A 161 6.01 8.22 -3.53
CA ALA A 161 7.30 7.61 -3.23
C ALA A 161 7.26 6.07 -3.16
N HIS A 162 6.19 5.48 -2.66
CA HIS A 162 6.11 4.05 -2.43
C HIS A 162 4.69 3.50 -2.42
N ILE A 163 4.54 2.29 -2.94
CA ILE A 163 3.34 1.45 -2.83
C ILE A 163 3.76 0.14 -2.17
N VAL A 164 2.96 -0.35 -1.24
CA VAL A 164 3.14 -1.67 -0.63
C VAL A 164 1.94 -2.55 -0.95
N PRO A 165 2.14 -3.88 -1.08
CA PRO A 165 1.03 -4.80 -1.25
C PRO A 165 -0.02 -4.61 -0.15
N PRO A 166 -1.31 -4.59 -0.48
CA PRO A 166 -2.37 -4.29 0.48
C PRO A 166 -2.52 -5.35 1.58
N THR A 167 -1.94 -6.53 1.39
CA THR A 167 -1.97 -7.67 2.33
C THR A 167 -1.47 -7.29 3.73
N GLY A 168 -0.50 -6.40 3.82
CA GLY A 168 0.01 -5.91 5.11
C GLY A 168 -0.82 -4.79 5.75
N ALA A 169 -1.81 -4.22 5.06
CA ALA A 169 -2.62 -3.08 5.50
C ALA A 169 -1.79 -1.86 5.98
N LYS A 170 -0.66 -1.55 5.30
CA LYS A 170 0.34 -0.58 5.76
C LYS A 170 0.44 0.70 4.94
N GLY A 171 -0.17 0.80 3.75
CA GLY A 171 0.03 1.92 2.84
C GLY A 171 -0.26 3.28 3.48
N LEU A 172 -1.46 3.46 4.06
CA LEU A 172 -1.84 4.71 4.72
C LEU A 172 -0.93 5.04 5.92
N ASN A 173 -0.64 4.05 6.77
CA ASN A 173 0.20 4.26 7.95
C ASN A 173 1.63 4.68 7.56
N LEU A 174 2.14 4.13 6.46
CA LEU A 174 3.45 4.46 5.93
C LEU A 174 3.48 5.89 5.37
N ALA A 175 2.45 6.27 4.60
CA ALA A 175 2.29 7.63 4.10
C ALA A 175 2.20 8.68 5.23
N VAL A 176 1.43 8.38 6.28
CA VAL A 176 1.34 9.26 7.48
C VAL A 176 2.69 9.35 8.21
N ALA A 177 3.48 8.27 8.20
CA ALA A 177 4.82 8.28 8.78
C ALA A 177 5.76 9.25 8.04
N ASP A 178 5.71 9.25 6.69
CA ASP A 178 6.48 10.22 5.88
C ASP A 178 6.08 11.66 6.19
N VAL A 179 4.77 11.91 6.22
CA VAL A 179 4.22 13.25 6.55
C VAL A 179 4.70 13.70 7.93
N ARG A 180 4.72 12.82 8.93
CA ARG A 180 5.24 13.13 10.28
C ARG A 180 6.70 13.57 10.24
N VAL A 181 7.55 12.81 9.52
CA VAL A 181 8.99 13.14 9.38
C VAL A 181 9.16 14.47 8.66
N LEU A 182 8.45 14.66 7.53
CA LEU A 182 8.54 15.87 6.72
C LEU A 182 8.03 17.12 7.46
N ALA A 183 6.91 17.02 8.16
CA ALA A 183 6.35 18.11 8.93
C ALA A 183 7.29 18.60 10.05
N ARG A 184 7.96 17.66 10.74
CA ARG A 184 9.00 18.00 11.73
C ARG A 184 10.20 18.69 11.09
N ALA A 185 10.64 18.21 9.92
CA ALA A 185 11.76 18.78 9.18
C ALA A 185 11.45 20.22 8.73
N PHE A 186 10.27 20.45 8.16
CA PHE A 186 9.82 21.80 7.78
C PHE A 186 9.66 22.72 8.99
N SER A 187 9.04 22.23 10.07
CA SER A 187 8.88 23.03 11.30
C SER A 187 10.21 23.48 11.89
N GLU A 188 11.22 22.60 11.89
CA GLU A 188 12.55 22.97 12.36
C GLU A 188 13.21 23.99 11.43
N PHE A 189 13.15 23.77 10.12
CA PHE A 189 13.72 24.70 9.14
C PHE A 189 13.11 26.10 9.25
N PHE A 190 11.80 26.21 9.24
CA PHE A 190 11.12 27.53 9.31
C PHE A 190 11.32 28.25 10.64
N ARG A 191 11.60 27.53 11.72
CA ARG A 191 11.87 28.11 13.03
C ARG A 191 13.33 28.49 13.23
N THR A 192 14.29 27.74 12.67
CA THR A 192 15.70 27.83 13.03
C THR A 192 16.65 28.01 11.86
N GLY A 193 16.20 27.80 10.62
CA GLY A 193 17.03 27.75 9.42
C GLY A 193 17.83 26.47 9.22
N ARG A 194 17.74 25.48 10.13
CA ARG A 194 18.53 24.24 10.06
C ARG A 194 17.95 23.29 9.01
N THR A 195 18.83 22.62 8.27
CA THR A 195 18.46 21.68 7.20
C THR A 195 18.70 20.22 7.57
N ASP A 196 19.28 19.91 8.71
CA ASP A 196 19.71 18.55 9.09
C ASP A 196 18.62 17.48 8.93
N ARG A 197 17.37 17.80 9.33
CA ARG A 197 16.23 16.88 9.18
C ARG A 197 15.76 16.77 7.73
N LEU A 198 15.81 17.87 6.98
CA LEU A 198 15.50 17.86 5.55
C LEU A 198 16.52 16.99 4.80
N ASP A 199 17.80 17.11 5.13
CA ASP A 199 18.88 16.38 4.48
C ASP A 199 18.79 14.87 4.74
N ARG A 200 18.35 14.49 5.94
CA ARG A 200 18.14 13.07 6.34
C ARG A 200 16.76 12.51 6.03
N TYR A 201 15.85 13.29 5.45
CA TYR A 201 14.45 12.86 5.20
C TYR A 201 14.38 11.53 4.46
N SER A 202 15.05 11.44 3.31
CA SER A 202 15.03 10.24 2.47
C SER A 202 15.49 9.00 3.22
N ASP A 203 16.63 9.05 3.87
CA ASP A 203 17.20 7.92 4.61
C ASP A 203 16.30 7.50 5.79
N THR A 204 15.74 8.48 6.49
CA THR A 204 14.83 8.23 7.61
C THR A 204 13.56 7.51 7.15
N CYS A 205 12.92 7.98 6.07
CA CYS A 205 11.72 7.35 5.54
C CYS A 205 12.02 5.98 4.90
N LEU A 206 13.06 5.87 4.06
CA LEU A 206 13.40 4.64 3.35
C LEU A 206 13.70 3.46 4.30
N ARG A 207 14.33 3.69 5.45
CA ARG A 207 14.52 2.62 6.46
C ARG A 207 13.19 2.01 6.91
N ARG A 208 12.15 2.80 7.08
CA ARG A 208 10.81 2.32 7.45
C ARG A 208 10.10 1.71 6.24
N VAL A 209 10.19 2.34 5.07
CA VAL A 209 9.62 1.85 3.82
C VAL A 209 10.07 0.41 3.56
N TRP A 210 11.37 0.13 3.59
CA TRP A 210 11.89 -1.21 3.31
C TRP A 210 11.47 -2.26 4.34
N LYS A 211 11.38 -1.91 5.63
CA LYS A 211 10.82 -2.81 6.65
C LYS A 211 9.36 -3.16 6.35
N THR A 212 8.59 -2.17 5.91
CA THR A 212 7.17 -2.34 5.58
C THR A 212 6.98 -3.12 4.27
N VAL A 213 7.78 -2.84 3.24
CA VAL A 213 7.81 -3.61 1.98
C VAL A 213 8.13 -5.07 2.25
N ARG A 214 9.16 -5.35 3.06
CA ARG A 214 9.52 -6.71 3.49
C ARG A 214 8.32 -7.44 4.09
N TYR A 215 7.67 -6.82 5.08
CA TYR A 215 6.53 -7.45 5.75
C TYR A 215 5.34 -7.66 4.82
N SER A 216 4.96 -6.63 4.05
CA SER A 216 3.83 -6.73 3.13
C SER A 216 4.07 -7.76 2.03
N THR A 217 5.32 -7.87 1.53
CA THR A 217 5.72 -8.89 0.57
C THR A 217 5.69 -10.29 1.18
N TYR A 218 6.18 -10.43 2.43
CA TYR A 218 6.10 -11.70 3.16
C TYR A 218 4.65 -12.17 3.29
N MET A 219 3.74 -11.32 3.75
CA MET A 219 2.31 -11.64 3.87
C MET A 219 1.67 -11.98 2.52
N THR A 220 2.08 -11.28 1.47
CA THR A 220 1.60 -11.56 0.11
C THR A 220 2.05 -12.95 -0.36
N ASN A 221 3.32 -13.28 -0.20
CA ASN A 221 3.85 -14.58 -0.57
C ASN A 221 3.27 -15.71 0.29
N LEU A 222 3.01 -15.46 1.56
CA LEU A 222 2.44 -16.42 2.50
C LEU A 222 0.99 -16.77 2.16
N LEU A 223 0.18 -15.80 1.75
CA LEU A 223 -1.27 -15.95 1.67
C LEU A 223 -1.81 -16.15 0.25
N HIS A 224 -1.10 -15.70 -0.78
CA HIS A 224 -1.59 -15.78 -2.16
C HIS A 224 -1.13 -17.05 -2.87
N ARG A 225 -1.98 -17.50 -3.79
CA ARG A 225 -1.61 -18.55 -4.73
C ARG A 225 -0.86 -17.94 -5.91
N PHE A 226 0.28 -18.54 -6.25
CA PHE A 226 1.02 -18.23 -7.46
C PHE A 226 0.88 -19.42 -8.42
N GLU A 227 0.43 -19.18 -9.63
CA GLU A 227 0.31 -20.22 -10.66
C GLU A 227 1.67 -20.80 -11.05
N THR A 228 2.71 -19.95 -10.96
CA THR A 228 4.10 -20.32 -11.24
C THR A 228 4.74 -21.19 -10.16
N HIS A 229 4.13 -21.32 -8.98
CA HIS A 229 4.68 -22.15 -7.91
C HIS A 229 4.65 -23.63 -8.28
N SER A 230 5.82 -24.26 -8.24
CA SER A 230 5.98 -25.70 -8.31
C SER A 230 5.28 -26.39 -7.14
N PRO A 231 5.05 -27.72 -7.21
CA PRO A 231 4.56 -28.48 -6.07
C PRO A 231 5.44 -28.33 -4.81
N PHE A 232 6.76 -28.21 -4.98
CA PHE A 232 7.69 -27.99 -3.87
C PHE A 232 7.48 -26.63 -3.19
N GLU A 233 7.38 -25.54 -3.96
CA GLU A 233 7.13 -24.18 -3.42
C GLU A 233 5.79 -24.09 -2.70
N ARG A 234 4.77 -24.79 -3.19
CA ARG A 234 3.47 -24.89 -2.50
C ARG A 234 3.59 -25.59 -1.15
N GLN A 235 4.36 -26.69 -1.08
CA GLN A 235 4.60 -27.38 0.19
C GLN A 235 5.36 -26.51 1.18
N LEU A 236 6.35 -25.74 0.72
CA LEU A 236 7.05 -24.76 1.57
C LEU A 236 6.11 -23.69 2.09
N GLN A 237 5.22 -23.15 1.25
CA GLN A 237 4.23 -22.15 1.68
C GLN A 237 3.27 -22.73 2.75
N GLN A 238 2.80 -23.96 2.58
CA GLN A 238 1.95 -24.62 3.57
C GLN A 238 2.69 -24.90 4.89
N ALA A 239 3.96 -25.31 4.82
CA ALA A 239 4.79 -25.51 6.00
C ALA A 239 5.01 -24.18 6.77
N GLU A 240 5.24 -23.08 6.06
CA GLU A 240 5.37 -21.75 6.66
C GLU A 240 4.06 -21.29 7.30
N LEU A 241 2.92 -21.49 6.65
CA LEU A 241 1.60 -21.23 7.24
C LEU A 241 1.35 -22.03 8.51
N ALA A 242 1.66 -23.32 8.48
CA ALA A 242 1.53 -24.21 9.64
C ALA A 242 2.45 -23.76 10.80
N TYR A 243 3.69 -23.38 10.49
CA TYR A 243 4.62 -22.84 11.49
C TYR A 243 4.08 -21.55 12.13
N VAL A 244 3.64 -20.59 11.31
CA VAL A 244 3.09 -19.32 11.83
C VAL A 244 1.84 -19.56 12.67
N ALA A 245 0.95 -20.45 12.25
CA ALA A 245 -0.27 -20.77 12.99
C ALA A 245 0.01 -21.50 14.31
N GLY A 246 1.03 -22.37 14.34
CA GLY A 246 1.37 -23.22 15.50
C GLY A 246 2.41 -22.63 16.45
N SER A 247 3.12 -21.56 16.07
CA SER A 247 4.22 -20.98 16.84
C SER A 247 3.86 -19.66 17.47
N SER A 248 3.97 -19.54 18.79
CA SER A 248 3.78 -18.25 19.47
C SER A 248 4.77 -17.17 19.03
N ILE A 249 5.98 -17.56 18.62
CA ILE A 249 6.98 -16.64 18.06
C ILE A 249 6.58 -16.19 16.65
N GLY A 250 6.10 -17.11 15.81
CA GLY A 250 5.59 -16.78 14.48
C GLY A 250 4.39 -15.84 14.54
N GLN A 251 3.45 -16.10 15.44
CA GLN A 251 2.30 -15.24 15.70
C GLN A 251 2.72 -13.85 16.23
N ALA A 252 3.67 -13.80 17.17
CA ALA A 252 4.20 -12.54 17.69
C ALA A 252 4.91 -11.71 16.61
N MET A 253 5.66 -12.34 15.70
CA MET A 253 6.29 -11.68 14.56
C MET A 253 5.24 -11.05 13.63
N ILE A 254 4.17 -11.76 13.31
CA ILE A 254 3.05 -11.21 12.53
C ILE A 254 2.40 -10.04 13.27
N ALA A 255 2.06 -10.22 14.54
CA ALA A 255 1.38 -9.21 15.35
C ALA A 255 2.20 -7.91 15.48
N GLU A 256 3.50 -8.01 15.80
CA GLU A 256 4.41 -6.86 15.92
C GLU A 256 4.46 -6.06 14.62
N ASN A 257 4.66 -6.73 13.49
CA ASN A 257 4.71 -6.07 12.19
C ASN A 257 3.34 -5.55 11.75
N TYR A 258 2.24 -6.25 12.12
CA TYR A 258 0.88 -5.84 11.80
C TYR A 258 0.46 -4.59 12.58
N VAL A 259 0.77 -4.49 13.85
CA VAL A 259 0.58 -3.28 14.66
C VAL A 259 1.47 -2.14 14.12
N GLY A 260 2.69 -2.45 13.79
CA GLY A 260 3.67 -1.53 13.23
C GLY A 260 4.85 -1.29 14.17
N LEU A 261 6.04 -1.34 13.60
CA LEU A 261 7.27 -1.10 14.34
C LEU A 261 7.31 0.35 14.86
N PRO A 262 7.84 0.58 16.07
CA PRO A 262 7.97 1.93 16.63
C PRO A 262 8.81 2.83 15.70
N PHE A 263 8.62 4.13 15.81
CA PHE A 263 9.56 5.07 15.23
C PHE A 263 10.89 4.90 15.94
N ALA A 264 11.97 4.79 15.18
CA ALA A 264 13.28 5.02 15.76
C ALA A 264 13.30 6.46 16.29
N ASP A 265 13.72 6.66 17.52
CA ASP A 265 13.90 8.00 18.07
C ASP A 265 14.88 8.75 17.17
N ASP A 266 14.44 9.92 16.72
CA ASP A 266 15.18 10.81 15.83
C ASP A 266 16.29 11.54 16.57
#